data_034a8da89ed61b7352c827ff57ae37e6
#
_entry.id   034a8da89ed61b7352c827ff57ae37e6
#
_cell.length_a   1.000
_cell.length_b   1.000
_cell.length_c   1.000
_cell.angle_alpha   90.00
_cell.angle_beta   90.00
_cell.angle_gamma   90.00
#
_symmetry.space_group_name_H-M   'P 1'
#
loop_
_entity.id
_entity.type
_entity.pdbx_description
1 polymer ?
#
loop_
_entity_poly.entity_id
_entity_poly.type
_entity_poly.pdbx_seq_one_letter_code
_entity_poly.pdbx_strand_id
1 'polypeptide(L)'
;SLRDLITRLENEGRLLRVAEPVSTVLEMTEIQTRLLAEQGPAVLFENAVGPAGEPCEMPVLVNLFGTVERVAWGMGREPGGLMELGEALAFMRQPTPPQGLREAADMLPLVKQALAMKPKRVSSGPVQEVVLEGDQADLGRLPIQTCWPGEPAPLITWPLVVTKGP
;
A
#
# COMPACT_ATOMS: atom_id res chain seq x y z
N SER A 1 -2.19 -0.41 -10.56
CA SER A 1 -0.98 0.12 -9.89
C SER A 1 -1.38 1.15 -8.81
N LEU A 2 -0.41 1.60 -8.00
CA LEU A 2 -0.66 2.69 -7.03
C LEU A 2 -1.13 3.96 -7.74
N ARG A 3 -0.58 4.28 -8.89
CA ARG A 3 -0.97 5.46 -9.69
C ARG A 3 -2.43 5.38 -10.15
N ASP A 4 -2.89 4.21 -10.57
CA ASP A 4 -4.30 4.02 -10.97
C ASP A 4 -5.24 4.21 -9.77
N LEU A 5 -4.84 3.74 -8.59
CA LEU A 5 -5.61 3.94 -7.36
C LEU A 5 -5.67 5.43 -6.98
N ILE A 6 -4.55 6.15 -7.06
CA ILE A 6 -4.51 7.61 -6.82
C ILE A 6 -5.46 8.32 -7.78
N THR A 7 -5.40 8.01 -9.08
CA THR A 7 -6.31 8.60 -10.09
C THR A 7 -7.78 8.30 -9.77
N ARG A 8 -8.10 7.07 -9.35
CA ARG A 8 -9.45 6.72 -8.92
C ARG A 8 -9.88 7.56 -7.71
N LEU A 9 -9.04 7.67 -6.70
CA LEU A 9 -9.33 8.46 -5.50
C LEU A 9 -9.57 9.94 -5.81
N GLU A 10 -8.81 10.51 -6.76
CA GLU A 10 -9.03 11.88 -7.24
C GLU A 10 -10.38 12.02 -7.92
N ASN A 11 -10.71 11.13 -8.85
CA ASN A 11 -11.98 11.16 -9.58
C ASN A 11 -13.20 11.02 -8.67
N GLU A 12 -13.06 10.25 -7.57
CA GLU A 12 -14.11 10.03 -6.57
C GLU A 12 -14.12 11.10 -5.45
N GLY A 13 -13.24 12.09 -5.52
CA GLY A 13 -13.13 13.12 -4.47
C GLY A 13 -12.66 12.58 -3.12
N ARG A 14 -11.89 11.49 -3.13
CA ARG A 14 -11.37 10.80 -1.94
C ARG A 14 -9.87 11.02 -1.72
N LEU A 15 -9.25 11.92 -2.48
CA LEU A 15 -7.87 12.37 -2.30
C LEU A 15 -7.82 13.89 -2.15
N LEU A 16 -7.10 14.35 -1.15
CA LEU A 16 -6.73 15.75 -0.96
C LEU A 16 -5.23 15.90 -1.29
N ARG A 17 -4.87 16.88 -2.12
CA ARG A 17 -3.48 17.31 -2.33
C ARG A 17 -3.18 18.50 -1.45
N VAL A 18 -2.07 18.46 -0.76
CA VAL A 18 -1.57 19.53 0.13
C VAL A 18 -0.24 20.00 -0.42
N ALA A 19 -0.23 21.23 -0.91
CA ALA A 19 0.96 21.88 -1.47
C ALA A 19 1.78 22.64 -0.40
N GLU A 20 1.20 22.91 0.77
CA GLU A 20 1.91 23.52 1.89
C GLU A 20 2.98 22.58 2.42
N PRO A 21 4.12 23.12 2.87
CA PRO A 21 5.16 22.31 3.52
C PRO A 21 4.61 21.64 4.79
N VAL A 22 4.78 20.31 4.90
CA VAL A 22 4.34 19.52 6.08
C VAL A 22 5.51 18.67 6.55
N SER A 23 5.76 18.67 7.85
CA SER A 23 6.88 17.94 8.45
C SER A 23 6.63 16.43 8.51
N THR A 24 7.66 15.65 8.17
CA THR A 24 7.69 14.20 8.37
C THR A 24 7.81 13.82 9.85
N VAL A 25 8.13 14.78 10.72
CA VAL A 25 8.26 14.56 12.17
C VAL A 25 6.95 14.91 12.85
N LEU A 26 6.19 13.91 13.24
CA LEU A 26 4.93 13.93 13.99
C LEU A 26 3.74 14.61 13.29
N GLU A 27 3.95 15.69 12.51
CA GLU A 27 2.87 16.49 11.94
C GLU A 27 2.01 15.70 10.95
N MET A 28 2.62 15.00 9.99
CA MET A 28 1.88 14.15 9.04
C MET A 28 1.10 13.05 9.76
N THR A 29 1.67 12.48 10.82
CA THR A 29 1.02 11.42 11.61
C THR A 29 -0.17 11.97 12.39
N GLU A 30 -0.05 13.15 12.97
CA GLU A 30 -1.16 13.80 13.68
C GLU A 30 -2.32 14.13 12.72
N ILE A 31 -2.02 14.66 11.54
CA ILE A 31 -3.02 14.90 10.49
C ILE A 31 -3.69 13.59 10.09
N GLN A 32 -2.92 12.54 9.83
CA GLN A 32 -3.44 11.22 9.48
C GLN A 32 -4.34 10.64 10.57
N THR A 33 -3.95 10.77 11.84
CA THR A 33 -4.72 10.25 12.98
C THR A 33 -6.10 10.89 13.06
N ARG A 34 -6.19 12.21 12.87
CA ARG A 34 -7.46 12.93 12.83
C ARG A 34 -8.32 12.53 11.65
N LEU A 35 -7.72 12.47 10.46
CA LEU A 35 -8.40 12.03 9.24
C LEU A 35 -8.95 10.60 9.37
N LEU A 36 -8.19 9.71 9.99
CA LEU A 36 -8.63 8.33 10.21
C LEU A 36 -9.85 8.27 11.14
N ALA A 37 -9.85 9.05 12.24
CA ALA A 37 -10.96 9.12 13.19
C ALA A 37 -12.26 9.65 12.55
N GLU A 38 -12.14 10.57 11.59
CA GLU A 38 -13.26 11.20 10.88
C GLU A 38 -13.63 10.48 9.57
N GLN A 39 -13.00 9.35 9.26
CA GLN A 39 -13.12 8.67 7.96
C GLN A 39 -12.83 9.58 6.76
N GLY A 40 -11.94 10.55 6.97
CA GLY A 40 -11.55 11.55 5.99
C GLY A 40 -10.80 10.97 4.78
N PRO A 41 -10.49 11.81 3.77
CA PRO A 41 -9.85 11.37 2.53
C PRO A 41 -8.43 10.85 2.75
N ALA A 42 -7.87 10.21 1.74
CA ALA A 42 -6.42 10.05 1.60
C ALA A 42 -5.80 11.43 1.35
N VAL A 43 -4.55 11.63 1.77
CA VAL A 43 -3.85 12.90 1.57
C VAL A 43 -2.50 12.65 0.92
N LEU A 44 -2.21 13.42 -0.12
CA LEU A 44 -0.90 13.49 -0.77
C LEU A 44 -0.23 14.83 -0.38
N PHE A 45 0.76 14.76 0.49
CA PHE A 45 1.63 15.90 0.80
C PHE A 45 2.68 16.04 -0.30
N GLU A 46 2.55 17.09 -1.13
CA GLU A 46 3.42 17.31 -2.28
C GLU A 46 4.77 17.89 -1.87
N ASN A 47 4.80 18.65 -0.76
CA ASN A 47 5.99 19.29 -0.20
C ASN A 47 6.28 18.75 1.20
N ALA A 48 6.80 17.51 1.29
CA ALA A 48 7.26 16.95 2.55
C ALA A 48 8.55 17.63 3.01
N VAL A 49 8.67 17.87 4.32
CA VAL A 49 9.83 18.53 4.94
C VAL A 49 10.44 17.57 5.97
N GLY A 50 11.74 17.37 5.87
CA GLY A 50 12.51 16.51 6.78
C GLY A 50 12.77 17.12 8.15
N PRO A 51 13.48 16.38 9.03
CA PRO A 51 13.69 16.78 10.44
C PRO A 51 14.43 18.10 10.63
N ALA A 52 15.33 18.49 9.73
CA ALA A 52 16.08 19.75 9.79
C ALA A 52 15.40 20.88 8.99
N GLY A 53 14.19 20.67 8.49
CA GLY A 53 13.49 21.65 7.66
C GLY A 53 13.85 21.58 6.17
N GLU A 54 14.61 20.59 5.75
CA GLU A 54 14.99 20.36 4.35
C GLU A 54 13.82 19.80 3.53
N PRO A 55 13.65 20.22 2.26
CA PRO A 55 12.62 19.66 1.40
C PRO A 55 12.97 18.21 1.01
N CYS A 56 11.98 17.33 1.05
CA CYS A 56 12.12 15.97 0.55
C CYS A 56 11.89 15.91 -0.97
N GLU A 57 12.62 15.02 -1.66
CA GLU A 57 12.52 14.86 -3.11
C GLU A 57 11.21 14.18 -3.55
N MET A 58 10.52 13.50 -2.64
CA MET A 58 9.33 12.69 -2.93
C MET A 58 8.13 13.14 -2.11
N PRO A 59 6.92 13.11 -2.70
CA PRO A 59 5.69 13.33 -1.96
C PRO A 59 5.38 12.17 -1.01
N VAL A 60 4.57 12.44 0.01
CA VAL A 60 4.11 11.44 0.98
C VAL A 60 2.61 11.25 0.89
N LEU A 61 2.18 10.01 0.68
CA LEU A 61 0.78 9.63 0.66
C LEU A 61 0.40 8.98 2.00
N VAL A 62 -0.58 9.56 2.68
CA VAL A 62 -1.08 9.06 3.96
C VAL A 62 -2.57 8.72 3.92
N ASN A 63 -3.04 7.99 4.91
CA ASN A 63 -4.45 7.57 5.06
C ASN A 63 -5.03 6.84 3.84
N LEU A 64 -4.17 6.18 3.03
CA LEU A 64 -4.59 5.50 1.80
C LEU A 64 -5.68 4.45 2.06
N PHE A 65 -5.52 3.64 3.10
CA PHE A 65 -6.42 2.55 3.48
C PHE A 65 -7.26 2.86 4.73
N GLY A 66 -7.52 4.13 5.00
CA GLY A 66 -8.25 4.58 6.19
C GLY A 66 -9.76 4.28 6.19
N THR A 67 -10.32 3.73 5.12
CA THR A 67 -11.72 3.28 5.05
C THR A 67 -11.83 1.92 4.38
N VAL A 68 -12.88 1.15 4.72
CA VAL A 68 -13.18 -0.14 4.10
C VAL A 68 -13.34 -0.01 2.59
N GLU A 69 -13.96 1.07 2.12
CA GLU A 69 -14.13 1.37 0.70
C GLU A 69 -12.78 1.47 -0.03
N ARG A 70 -11.83 2.23 0.52
CA ARG A 70 -10.49 2.40 -0.09
C ARG A 70 -9.66 1.12 -0.04
N VAL A 71 -9.81 0.31 1.01
CA VAL A 71 -9.21 -1.03 1.08
C VAL A 71 -9.74 -1.91 -0.05
N ALA A 72 -11.08 -1.94 -0.25
CA ALA A 72 -11.71 -2.71 -1.32
C ALA A 72 -11.20 -2.27 -2.70
N TRP A 73 -11.16 -0.97 -2.95
CA TRP A 73 -10.65 -0.42 -4.21
C TRP A 73 -9.18 -0.77 -4.46
N GLY A 74 -8.35 -0.74 -3.40
CA GLY A 74 -6.94 -1.17 -3.49
C GLY A 74 -6.80 -2.64 -3.89
N MET A 75 -7.77 -3.47 -3.52
CA MET A 75 -7.85 -4.89 -3.90
C MET A 75 -8.61 -5.13 -5.23
N GLY A 76 -9.01 -4.06 -5.94
CA GLY A 76 -9.79 -4.16 -7.18
C GLY A 76 -11.20 -4.71 -6.97
N ARG A 77 -11.80 -4.43 -5.80
CA ARG A 77 -13.14 -4.88 -5.40
C ARG A 77 -14.00 -3.69 -4.98
N GLU A 78 -15.30 -3.91 -4.92
CA GLU A 78 -16.21 -3.06 -4.16
C GLU A 78 -16.31 -3.58 -2.71
N PRO A 79 -16.77 -2.75 -1.75
CA PRO A 79 -16.79 -3.13 -0.32
C PRO A 79 -17.47 -4.46 -0.02
N GLY A 80 -18.59 -4.76 -0.70
CA GLY A 80 -19.30 -6.04 -0.56
C GLY A 80 -18.52 -7.28 -0.99
N GLY A 81 -17.53 -7.12 -1.88
CA GLY A 81 -16.70 -8.23 -2.37
C GLY A 81 -15.51 -8.59 -1.45
N LEU A 82 -15.30 -7.87 -0.35
CA LEU A 82 -14.21 -8.18 0.58
C LEU A 82 -14.44 -9.48 1.35
N MET A 83 -15.69 -9.81 1.69
CA MET A 83 -16.03 -11.04 2.37
C MET A 83 -15.72 -12.25 1.48
N GLU A 84 -16.16 -12.21 0.22
CA GLU A 84 -15.88 -13.26 -0.78
C GLU A 84 -14.35 -13.45 -0.96
N LEU A 85 -13.60 -12.36 -1.00
CA LEU A 85 -12.13 -12.42 -1.06
C LEU A 85 -11.55 -13.10 0.19
N GLY A 86 -12.07 -12.76 1.37
CA GLY A 86 -11.66 -13.37 2.64
C GLY A 86 -11.92 -14.88 2.67
N GLU A 87 -13.10 -15.30 2.22
CA GLU A 87 -13.47 -16.73 2.10
C GLU A 87 -12.56 -17.47 1.11
N ALA A 88 -12.27 -16.87 -0.05
CA ALA A 88 -11.36 -17.43 -1.04
C ALA A 88 -9.93 -17.60 -0.48
N LEU A 89 -9.43 -16.61 0.27
CA LEU A 89 -8.13 -16.69 0.91
C LEU A 89 -8.09 -17.74 2.04
N ALA A 90 -9.15 -17.83 2.84
CA ALA A 90 -9.28 -18.85 3.89
C ALA A 90 -9.27 -20.27 3.28
N PHE A 91 -10.02 -20.46 2.20
CA PHE A 91 -10.03 -21.73 1.46
C PHE A 91 -8.64 -22.07 0.89
N MET A 92 -7.94 -21.12 0.28
CA MET A 92 -6.57 -21.34 -0.25
C MET A 92 -5.57 -21.73 0.85
N ARG A 93 -5.77 -21.24 2.07
CA ARG A 93 -4.92 -21.59 3.22
C ARG A 93 -5.18 -23.00 3.75
N GLN A 94 -6.42 -23.44 3.73
CA GLN A 94 -6.85 -24.76 4.20
C GLN A 94 -7.88 -25.36 3.23
N PRO A 95 -7.42 -25.87 2.07
CA PRO A 95 -8.33 -26.41 1.09
C PRO A 95 -9.03 -27.67 1.63
N THR A 96 -10.35 -27.66 1.67
CA THR A 96 -11.18 -28.83 1.97
C THR A 96 -11.45 -29.60 0.69
N PRO A 97 -11.30 -30.93 0.68
CA PRO A 97 -11.66 -31.74 -0.50
C PRO A 97 -13.16 -31.61 -0.81
N PRO A 98 -13.53 -31.44 -2.10
CA PRO A 98 -14.95 -31.36 -2.48
C PRO A 98 -15.66 -32.66 -2.16
N GLN A 99 -16.87 -32.56 -1.60
CA GLN A 99 -17.70 -33.72 -1.23
C GLN A 99 -18.58 -34.26 -2.41
N GLY A 100 -18.39 -33.70 -3.62
CA GLY A 100 -19.13 -34.15 -4.79
C GLY A 100 -18.76 -33.38 -6.06
N LEU A 101 -19.31 -33.87 -7.22
CA LEU A 101 -18.98 -33.28 -8.53
C LEU A 101 -19.46 -31.83 -8.69
N ARG A 102 -20.54 -31.46 -8.03
CA ARG A 102 -21.08 -30.10 -8.08
C ARG A 102 -20.13 -29.13 -7.36
N GLU A 103 -19.75 -29.49 -6.15
CA GLU A 103 -18.81 -28.69 -5.35
C GLU A 103 -17.44 -28.58 -6.04
N ALA A 104 -16.97 -29.67 -6.65
CA ALA A 104 -15.75 -29.67 -7.45
C ALA A 104 -15.83 -28.70 -8.65
N ALA A 105 -17.00 -28.62 -9.31
CA ALA A 105 -17.23 -27.69 -10.41
C ALA A 105 -17.24 -26.23 -9.94
N ASP A 106 -17.87 -25.95 -8.79
CA ASP A 106 -17.93 -24.62 -8.18
C ASP A 106 -16.54 -24.12 -7.73
N MET A 107 -15.61 -25.03 -7.42
CA MET A 107 -14.23 -24.72 -7.05
C MET A 107 -13.29 -24.44 -8.23
N LEU A 108 -13.66 -24.82 -9.46
CA LEU A 108 -12.80 -24.65 -10.64
C LEU A 108 -12.32 -23.21 -10.88
N PRO A 109 -13.13 -22.17 -10.73
CA PRO A 109 -12.66 -20.78 -10.88
C PRO A 109 -11.56 -20.42 -9.88
N LEU A 110 -11.70 -20.85 -8.64
CA LEU A 110 -10.74 -20.60 -7.56
C LEU A 110 -9.41 -21.33 -7.82
N VAL A 111 -9.47 -22.59 -8.26
CA VAL A 111 -8.29 -23.36 -8.66
C VAL A 111 -7.58 -22.70 -9.85
N LYS A 112 -8.31 -22.22 -10.85
CA LYS A 112 -7.76 -21.47 -11.97
C LYS A 112 -7.05 -20.19 -11.51
N GLN A 113 -7.66 -19.45 -10.60
CA GLN A 113 -7.04 -18.26 -10.02
C GLN A 113 -5.75 -18.61 -9.27
N ALA A 114 -5.75 -19.63 -8.43
CA ALA A 114 -4.57 -20.10 -7.71
C ALA A 114 -3.43 -20.51 -8.66
N LEU A 115 -3.74 -21.21 -9.74
CA LEU A 115 -2.76 -21.58 -10.77
C LEU A 115 -2.21 -20.37 -11.54
N ALA A 116 -3.04 -19.34 -11.75
CA ALA A 116 -2.64 -18.11 -12.41
C ALA A 116 -1.74 -17.21 -11.53
N MET A 117 -1.67 -17.45 -10.23
CA MET A 117 -0.81 -16.71 -9.28
C MET A 117 0.66 -17.13 -9.35
N LYS A 118 1.03 -18.10 -10.17
CA LYS A 118 2.44 -18.50 -10.34
C LYS A 118 3.27 -17.30 -10.81
N PRO A 119 4.39 -17.00 -10.12
CA PRO A 119 5.28 -15.91 -10.54
C PRO A 119 5.88 -16.21 -11.91
N LYS A 120 5.91 -15.17 -12.77
CA LYS A 120 6.59 -15.24 -14.05
C LYS A 120 7.96 -14.57 -13.92
N ARG A 121 9.00 -15.25 -14.41
CA ARG A 121 10.33 -14.65 -14.54
C ARG A 121 10.34 -13.76 -15.77
N VAL A 122 10.73 -12.51 -15.60
CA VAL A 122 10.93 -11.54 -16.68
C VAL A 122 12.40 -11.15 -16.75
N SER A 123 12.90 -10.80 -17.92
CA SER A 123 14.29 -10.39 -18.12
C SER A 123 14.54 -8.94 -17.73
N SER A 124 13.49 -8.10 -17.76
CA SER A 124 13.54 -6.70 -17.36
C SER A 124 12.18 -6.27 -16.78
N GLY A 125 12.18 -5.25 -15.95
CA GLY A 125 10.97 -4.68 -15.37
C GLY A 125 11.19 -3.23 -14.96
N PRO A 126 10.11 -2.45 -14.75
CA PRO A 126 10.18 -1.04 -14.34
C PRO A 126 11.02 -0.81 -13.08
N VAL A 127 11.09 -1.78 -12.19
CA VAL A 127 11.91 -1.72 -10.96
C VAL A 127 13.42 -1.66 -11.25
N GLN A 128 13.85 -1.94 -12.48
CA GLN A 128 15.26 -1.90 -12.92
C GLN A 128 15.60 -0.62 -13.69
N GLU A 129 14.67 0.31 -13.87
CA GLU A 129 14.92 1.57 -14.60
C GLU A 129 15.85 2.52 -13.84
N VAL A 130 15.78 2.47 -12.49
CA VAL A 130 16.67 3.24 -11.63
C VAL A 130 17.41 2.26 -10.73
N VAL A 131 18.73 2.26 -10.84
CA VAL A 131 19.62 1.44 -10.01
C VAL A 131 20.58 2.39 -9.28
N LEU A 132 20.56 2.33 -7.95
CA LEU A 132 21.46 3.10 -7.09
C LEU A 132 22.40 2.13 -6.40
N GLU A 133 23.70 2.39 -6.49
CA GLU A 133 24.75 1.53 -5.95
C GLU A 133 25.71 2.30 -5.03
N GLY A 134 26.30 1.60 -4.08
CA GLY A 134 27.25 2.19 -3.14
C GLY A 134 26.65 3.37 -2.38
N ASP A 135 27.35 4.49 -2.37
CA ASP A 135 26.96 5.70 -1.64
C ASP A 135 25.69 6.39 -2.18
N GLN A 136 25.22 5.99 -3.39
CA GLN A 136 23.97 6.50 -3.94
C GLN A 136 22.74 5.82 -3.32
N ALA A 137 22.91 4.64 -2.74
CA ALA A 137 21.83 3.88 -2.08
C ALA A 137 21.62 4.41 -0.65
N ASP A 138 21.14 5.64 -0.53
CA ASP A 138 20.92 6.34 0.73
C ASP A 138 19.41 6.35 1.09
N LEU A 139 19.05 5.78 2.25
CA LEU A 139 17.69 5.82 2.78
C LEU A 139 17.28 7.23 3.23
N GLY A 140 18.23 8.14 3.49
CA GLY A 140 17.97 9.53 3.81
C GLY A 140 17.25 10.32 2.70
N ARG A 141 17.26 9.80 1.47
CA ARG A 141 16.50 10.36 0.35
C ARG A 141 14.99 10.08 0.43
N LEU A 142 14.57 9.13 1.27
CA LEU A 142 13.17 8.80 1.46
C LEU A 142 12.57 9.70 2.55
N PRO A 143 11.34 10.19 2.38
CA PRO A 143 10.63 10.97 3.40
C PRO A 143 10.10 10.05 4.51
N ILE A 144 11.01 9.41 5.24
CA ILE A 144 10.65 8.46 6.30
C ILE A 144 10.14 9.26 7.51
N GLN A 145 8.99 8.85 8.03
CA GLN A 145 8.30 9.58 9.09
C GLN A 145 8.78 9.15 10.48
N THR A 146 8.84 10.12 11.40
CA THR A 146 8.82 9.88 12.84
C THR A 146 7.36 9.95 13.29
N CYS A 147 6.79 8.80 13.67
CA CYS A 147 5.36 8.67 13.89
C CYS A 147 4.93 9.02 15.32
N TRP A 148 5.79 8.75 16.33
CA TRP A 148 5.46 8.98 17.74
C TRP A 148 6.59 9.67 18.49
N PRO A 149 6.25 10.47 19.53
CA PRO A 149 7.26 11.04 20.40
C PRO A 149 8.11 9.95 21.08
N GLY A 150 9.43 10.13 21.10
CA GLY A 150 10.37 9.20 21.75
C GLY A 150 10.74 7.98 20.92
N GLU A 151 10.36 7.90 19.65
CA GLU A 151 10.88 6.87 18.75
C GLU A 151 12.41 7.01 18.58
N PRO A 152 13.13 5.88 18.62
CA PRO A 152 14.59 5.91 18.49
C PRO A 152 15.06 6.25 17.06
N ALA A 153 14.21 6.07 16.05
CA ALA A 153 14.49 6.35 14.65
C ALA A 153 13.19 6.48 13.84
N PRO A 154 13.22 7.15 12.67
CA PRO A 154 12.10 7.17 11.73
C PRO A 154 11.69 5.77 11.28
N LEU A 155 10.40 5.56 11.05
CA LEU A 155 9.80 4.27 10.74
C LEU A 155 9.22 4.23 9.34
N ILE A 156 9.64 3.25 8.52
CA ILE A 156 8.96 2.91 7.27
C ILE A 156 7.74 2.06 7.63
N THR A 157 6.57 2.66 7.53
CA THR A 157 5.30 1.98 7.83
C THR A 157 4.87 1.10 6.65
N TRP A 158 4.35 -0.09 6.94
CA TRP A 158 3.88 -1.05 5.94
C TRP A 158 4.96 -1.51 4.94
N PRO A 159 6.18 -1.82 5.37
CA PRO A 159 7.22 -2.26 4.46
C PRO A 159 6.95 -3.68 3.95
N LEU A 160 7.22 -3.92 2.68
CA LEU A 160 7.38 -5.26 2.15
C LEU A 160 8.88 -5.54 1.98
N VAL A 161 9.48 -6.21 2.95
CA VAL A 161 10.91 -6.49 2.95
C VAL A 161 11.17 -7.81 2.23
N VAL A 162 11.92 -7.75 1.12
CA VAL A 162 12.32 -8.94 0.36
C VAL A 162 13.81 -9.14 0.53
N THR A 163 14.19 -10.29 1.10
CA THR A 163 15.59 -10.67 1.28
C THR A 163 15.89 -11.97 0.53
N LYS A 164 17.14 -12.12 0.09
CA LYS A 164 17.65 -13.36 -0.48
C LYS A 164 18.75 -13.87 0.46
N GLY A 165 18.59 -15.11 0.92
CA GLY A 165 19.65 -15.77 1.67
C GLY A 165 20.93 -16.01 0.87
N PRO A 166 22.04 -16.27 1.54
CA PRO A 166 23.32 -16.57 0.90
C PRO A 166 23.26 -17.80 0.01
#